data_9a424ef1c3f613f7b9a71489dd3176b9
#
_entry.id   9a424ef1c3f613f7b9a71489dd3176b9
#
_cell.length_a   1.000
_cell.length_b   1.000
_cell.length_c   1.000
_cell.angle_alpha   90.00
_cell.angle_beta   90.00
_cell.angle_gamma   90.00
#
_symmetry.space_group_name_H-M   'P 1'
#
loop_
_entity.id
_entity.type
_entity.pdbx_description
1 polymer ?
#
loop_
_entity_poly.entity_id
_entity_poly.type
_entity_poly.pdbx_seq_one_letter_code
_entity_poly.pdbx_strand_id
1 'polypeptide(L)'
;EGRGGRGGDLRAQGCPRRAMEGAGAAGAVIRPRKGWVGSRDADPEVVAAARIGGVLTCVTQARRLGLWVAHEQGAHIAAPAHGHVGDAREGTRIHWSRPVVARHPALLEDHVENVLSLVSGCLPREEALVIWESALRKDVVDREHLARMPLPAPARTLLEASSSYSDSGLETLLPARLRFLRLPMRQQVWIDDRPVDHLIGERLVVQIDGGHHVGSQRRSDIAHDARLMLLGYHVIRLDYVQVMHRWTEVHDLIVRAVAQGLHRAA
;
A
#
# COMPACT_ATOMS: atom_id res chain seq x y z
N GLU A 1 -4.28 17.00 14.06
CA GLU A 1 -4.89 17.44 12.79
C GLU A 1 -4.17 18.70 12.31
N GLY A 2 -3.02 18.52 11.65
CA GLY A 2 -2.20 19.62 11.11
C GLY A 2 -2.81 20.17 9.82
N ARG A 3 -3.62 21.20 9.90
CA ARG A 3 -4.31 21.80 8.75
C ARG A 3 -3.44 22.86 8.10
N GLY A 4 -2.99 22.60 6.88
CA GLY A 4 -2.50 23.58 5.94
C GLY A 4 -3.58 23.83 4.86
N GLY A 5 -3.67 25.05 4.33
CA GLY A 5 -4.65 25.39 3.28
C GLY A 5 -4.19 26.56 2.42
N ARG A 6 -4.91 26.84 1.32
CA ARG A 6 -4.68 28.05 0.55
C ARG A 6 -5.10 29.28 1.36
N GLY A 7 -4.31 30.33 1.32
CA GLY A 7 -4.61 31.58 2.03
C GLY A 7 -5.95 32.22 1.61
N GLY A 8 -6.47 31.90 0.41
CA GLY A 8 -7.80 32.27 -0.06
C GLY A 8 -8.91 31.57 0.71
N ASP A 9 -8.76 30.28 0.96
CA ASP A 9 -9.75 29.45 1.65
C ASP A 9 -9.83 29.81 3.14
N LEU A 10 -8.68 30.13 3.76
CA LEU A 10 -8.64 30.63 5.14
C LEU A 10 -9.34 31.98 5.28
N ARG A 11 -9.25 32.85 4.26
CA ARG A 11 -9.99 34.11 4.24
C ARG A 11 -11.49 33.88 4.09
N ALA A 12 -11.91 32.94 3.24
CA ALA A 12 -13.31 32.56 3.08
C ALA A 12 -13.90 31.98 4.38
N GLN A 13 -13.03 31.35 5.20
CA GLN A 13 -13.38 30.88 6.56
C GLN A 13 -13.28 31.96 7.65
N GLY A 14 -13.13 33.23 7.28
CA GLY A 14 -13.14 34.36 8.21
C GLY A 14 -11.80 34.69 8.87
N CYS A 15 -10.67 34.14 8.39
CA CYS A 15 -9.33 34.49 8.91
C CYS A 15 -8.83 35.80 8.26
N PRO A 16 -8.68 36.92 8.98
CA PRO A 16 -8.28 38.22 8.42
C PRO A 16 -6.83 38.17 7.94
N ARG A 17 -6.50 38.87 6.87
CA ARG A 17 -5.13 38.98 6.34
C ARG A 17 -4.12 39.41 7.42
N ARG A 18 -4.48 40.40 8.26
CA ARG A 18 -3.65 40.89 9.37
C ARG A 18 -3.33 39.78 10.39
N ALA A 19 -4.31 38.92 10.70
CA ALA A 19 -4.10 37.80 11.62
C ALA A 19 -3.09 36.79 11.04
N MET A 20 -3.14 36.50 9.73
CA MET A 20 -2.17 35.64 9.05
C MET A 20 -0.79 36.28 8.96
N GLU A 21 -0.69 37.59 8.80
CA GLU A 21 0.57 38.35 8.79
C GLU A 21 1.20 38.38 10.19
N GLY A 22 0.40 38.64 11.23
CA GLY A 22 0.83 38.61 12.63
C GLY A 22 1.25 37.23 13.09
N ALA A 23 0.51 36.18 12.74
CA ALA A 23 0.90 34.79 13.02
C ALA A 23 2.20 34.38 12.29
N GLY A 24 2.42 34.91 11.09
CA GLY A 24 3.68 34.74 10.35
C GLY A 24 4.87 35.41 11.03
N ALA A 25 4.70 36.64 11.52
CA ALA A 25 5.71 37.38 12.26
C ALA A 25 6.04 36.72 13.63
N ALA A 26 5.05 36.13 14.28
CA ALA A 26 5.20 35.36 15.51
C ALA A 26 5.78 33.94 15.29
N GLY A 27 6.06 33.54 14.04
CA GLY A 27 6.59 32.22 13.71
C GLY A 27 5.62 31.06 13.93
N ALA A 28 4.32 31.34 14.14
CA ALA A 28 3.28 30.33 14.38
C ALA A 28 2.81 29.65 13.07
N VAL A 29 3.05 30.28 11.92
CA VAL A 29 2.69 29.74 10.60
C VAL A 29 3.86 29.75 9.65
N ILE A 30 3.85 28.78 8.71
CA ILE A 30 4.81 28.68 7.61
C ILE A 30 4.11 29.03 6.30
N ARG A 31 4.88 29.52 5.32
CA ARG A 31 4.42 29.79 3.97
C ARG A 31 5.20 28.95 2.97
N PRO A 32 4.79 27.70 2.71
CA PRO A 32 5.52 26.80 1.84
C PRO A 32 5.69 27.35 0.42
N ARG A 33 4.66 28.03 -0.10
CA ARG A 33 4.61 28.64 -1.44
C ARG A 33 3.63 29.80 -1.46
N LYS A 34 3.73 30.70 -2.46
CA LYS A 34 2.77 31.79 -2.68
C LYS A 34 1.34 31.25 -2.72
N GLY A 35 0.47 31.80 -1.87
CA GLY A 35 -0.92 31.40 -1.73
C GLY A 35 -1.19 30.26 -0.74
N TRP A 36 -0.16 29.62 -0.16
CA TRP A 36 -0.29 28.56 0.82
C TRP A 36 0.19 29.00 2.20
N VAL A 37 -0.56 28.62 3.22
CA VAL A 37 -0.25 28.88 4.63
C VAL A 37 -0.48 27.58 5.39
N GLY A 38 0.43 27.22 6.29
CA GLY A 38 0.32 26.03 7.15
C GLY A 38 0.74 26.37 8.58
N SER A 39 0.31 25.55 9.54
CA SER A 39 0.85 25.58 10.90
C SER A 39 2.31 25.16 10.89
N ARG A 40 3.04 25.51 11.95
CA ARG A 40 4.44 25.08 12.11
C ARG A 40 4.56 23.57 12.29
N ASP A 41 3.52 22.96 12.85
CA ASP A 41 3.40 21.52 13.09
C ASP A 41 2.74 20.78 11.91
N ALA A 42 2.59 21.46 10.75
CA ALA A 42 2.04 20.81 9.56
C ALA A 42 2.95 19.67 9.11
N ASP A 43 2.32 18.60 8.65
CA ASP A 43 3.00 17.41 8.14
C ASP A 43 4.12 17.77 7.14
N PRO A 44 5.37 17.37 7.40
CA PRO A 44 6.52 17.72 6.57
C PRO A 44 6.39 17.30 5.10
N GLU A 45 5.71 16.18 4.81
CA GLU A 45 5.49 15.70 3.44
C GLU A 45 4.50 16.59 2.69
N VAL A 46 3.40 16.99 3.38
CA VAL A 46 2.40 17.94 2.84
C VAL A 46 3.06 19.29 2.58
N VAL A 47 3.91 19.75 3.48
CA VAL A 47 4.68 20.99 3.33
C VAL A 47 5.64 20.90 2.14
N ALA A 48 6.31 19.78 1.96
CA ALA A 48 7.22 19.54 0.84
C ALA A 48 6.46 19.56 -0.50
N ALA A 49 5.32 18.87 -0.58
CA ALA A 49 4.44 18.90 -1.77
C ALA A 49 3.96 20.31 -2.09
N ALA A 50 3.52 21.07 -1.08
CA ALA A 50 3.12 22.46 -1.24
C ALA A 50 4.24 23.37 -1.77
N ARG A 51 5.47 23.20 -1.28
CA ARG A 51 6.65 23.98 -1.73
C ARG A 51 6.91 23.84 -3.20
N ILE A 52 6.89 22.62 -3.70
CA ILE A 52 7.17 22.35 -5.12
C ILE A 52 5.92 22.52 -6.01
N GLY A 53 4.75 22.73 -5.40
CA GLY A 53 3.48 22.95 -6.11
C GLY A 53 2.82 21.70 -6.63
N GLY A 54 3.14 20.55 -6.05
CA GLY A 54 2.56 19.26 -6.38
C GLY A 54 1.56 18.76 -5.33
N VAL A 55 1.14 17.51 -5.50
CA VAL A 55 0.18 16.80 -4.66
C VAL A 55 0.80 15.45 -4.26
N LEU A 56 0.75 15.08 -2.99
CA LEU A 56 1.17 13.75 -2.52
C LEU A 56 0.36 12.67 -3.23
N THR A 57 1.03 11.67 -3.78
CA THR A 57 0.38 10.64 -4.59
C THR A 57 1.14 9.31 -4.55
N CYS A 58 0.70 8.34 -5.35
CA CYS A 58 1.38 7.06 -5.56
C CYS A 58 1.73 6.38 -4.22
N VAL A 59 2.95 5.88 -4.04
CA VAL A 59 3.40 5.14 -2.85
C VAL A 59 3.30 5.98 -1.58
N THR A 60 3.71 7.25 -1.63
CA THR A 60 3.65 8.15 -0.48
C THR A 60 2.21 8.31 0.03
N GLN A 61 1.26 8.56 -0.85
CA GLN A 61 -0.13 8.71 -0.44
C GLN A 61 -0.78 7.35 -0.11
N ALA A 62 -0.39 6.26 -0.77
CA ALA A 62 -0.83 4.91 -0.41
C ALA A 62 -0.50 4.58 1.05
N ARG A 63 0.74 4.84 1.49
CA ARG A 63 1.17 4.69 2.88
C ARG A 63 0.35 5.56 3.84
N ARG A 64 0.10 6.81 3.49
CA ARG A 64 -0.68 7.76 4.31
C ARG A 64 -2.15 7.34 4.45
N LEU A 65 -2.71 6.70 3.43
CA LEU A 65 -4.02 6.04 3.48
C LEU A 65 -4.02 4.75 4.31
N GLY A 66 -2.86 4.38 4.87
CA GLY A 66 -2.68 3.16 5.64
C GLY A 66 -2.71 1.90 4.77
N LEU A 67 -2.52 2.02 3.46
CA LEU A 67 -2.43 0.86 2.58
C LEU A 67 -1.09 0.15 2.81
N TRP A 68 -1.06 -1.14 2.54
CA TRP A 68 0.16 -1.90 2.67
C TRP A 68 1.15 -1.54 1.54
N VAL A 69 2.35 -1.11 1.91
CA VAL A 69 3.41 -0.71 0.98
C VAL A 69 4.66 -1.52 1.30
N ALA A 70 5.17 -2.26 0.30
CA ALA A 70 6.31 -3.16 0.47
C ALA A 70 7.63 -2.41 0.72
N HIS A 71 7.88 -1.37 -0.05
CA HIS A 71 9.11 -0.58 0.02
C HIS A 71 8.80 0.91 -0.09
N GLU A 72 9.48 1.70 0.71
CA GLU A 72 9.41 3.14 0.67
C GLU A 72 10.69 3.70 0.01
N GLN A 73 10.56 4.28 -1.17
CA GLN A 73 11.67 4.89 -1.91
C GLN A 73 11.33 6.33 -2.26
N GLY A 74 11.77 7.25 -1.41
CA GLY A 74 11.58 8.68 -1.63
C GLY A 74 10.12 9.14 -1.64
N ALA A 75 9.91 10.43 -1.86
CA ALA A 75 8.58 11.02 -1.97
C ALA A 75 8.03 10.93 -3.39
N HIS A 76 6.77 10.51 -3.54
CA HIS A 76 6.06 10.49 -4.82
C HIS A 76 5.05 11.63 -4.87
N ILE A 77 5.23 12.54 -5.79
CA ILE A 77 4.45 13.77 -5.93
C ILE A 77 3.93 13.90 -7.36
N ALA A 78 2.65 14.21 -7.50
CA ALA A 78 2.05 14.50 -8.78
C ALA A 78 2.19 15.98 -9.12
N ALA A 79 2.62 16.27 -10.35
CA ALA A 79 2.65 17.61 -10.89
C ALA A 79 1.24 18.11 -11.21
N PRO A 80 0.99 19.44 -11.16
CA PRO A 80 -0.23 20.02 -11.69
C PRO A 80 -0.28 19.90 -13.21
N ALA A 81 -1.49 19.77 -13.77
CA ALA A 81 -1.69 19.46 -15.20
C ALA A 81 -1.01 20.43 -16.18
N HIS A 82 -0.82 21.70 -15.79
CA HIS A 82 -0.23 22.77 -16.61
C HIS A 82 0.75 23.64 -15.82
N GLY A 83 1.32 23.09 -14.75
CA GLY A 83 2.16 23.84 -13.83
C GLY A 83 3.63 23.48 -13.91
N HIS A 84 4.45 24.36 -13.36
CA HIS A 84 5.85 24.09 -13.09
C HIS A 84 5.97 23.46 -11.69
N VAL A 85 6.75 22.41 -11.58
CA VAL A 85 7.19 21.85 -10.30
C VAL A 85 8.50 22.53 -9.93
N GLY A 86 8.55 23.11 -8.73
CA GLY A 86 9.78 23.68 -8.20
C GLY A 86 10.85 22.62 -7.92
N ASP A 87 11.98 23.03 -7.38
CA ASP A 87 13.09 22.14 -7.04
C ASP A 87 12.65 21.09 -6.02
N ALA A 88 12.58 19.85 -6.48
CA ALA A 88 12.28 18.70 -5.65
C ALA A 88 13.57 18.23 -4.93
N ARG A 89 13.41 17.68 -3.74
CA ARG A 89 14.52 17.04 -3.04
C ARG A 89 15.00 15.82 -3.84
N GLU A 90 16.28 15.52 -3.70
CA GLU A 90 16.86 14.30 -4.25
C GLU A 90 16.04 13.07 -3.81
N GLY A 91 15.83 12.12 -4.71
CA GLY A 91 14.99 10.94 -4.47
C GLY A 91 13.48 11.18 -4.62
N THR A 92 13.02 12.42 -4.87
CA THR A 92 11.60 12.68 -5.14
C THR A 92 11.22 12.27 -6.56
N ARG A 93 10.20 11.42 -6.70
CA ARG A 93 9.65 11.03 -8.00
C ARG A 93 8.46 11.90 -8.38
N ILE A 94 8.56 12.61 -9.51
CA ILE A 94 7.48 13.47 -10.00
C ILE A 94 6.67 12.72 -11.06
N HIS A 95 5.34 12.67 -10.83
CA HIS A 95 4.37 12.08 -11.77
C HIS A 95 3.67 13.16 -12.60
N TRP A 96 3.77 13.05 -13.91
CA TRP A 96 3.20 14.01 -14.88
C TRP A 96 1.92 13.49 -15.54
N SER A 97 1.41 12.34 -15.13
CA SER A 97 0.24 11.72 -15.75
C SER A 97 -1.06 12.47 -15.44
N ARG A 98 -1.98 12.40 -16.40
CA ARG A 98 -3.34 12.92 -16.24
C ARG A 98 -4.05 12.12 -15.11
N PRO A 99 -4.66 12.79 -14.13
CA PRO A 99 -5.42 12.11 -13.09
C PRO A 99 -6.72 11.51 -13.64
N VAL A 100 -7.14 10.35 -13.11
CA VAL A 100 -8.43 9.72 -13.43
C VAL A 100 -9.59 10.40 -12.70
N VAL A 101 -9.31 10.95 -11.51
CA VAL A 101 -10.20 11.83 -10.76
C VAL A 101 -9.59 13.23 -10.72
N ALA A 102 -10.38 14.25 -11.04
CA ALA A 102 -9.92 15.62 -11.01
C ALA A 102 -9.41 16.02 -9.62
N ARG A 103 -8.18 16.55 -9.55
CA ARG A 103 -7.60 17.02 -8.29
C ARG A 103 -8.22 18.35 -7.87
N HIS A 104 -8.68 18.40 -6.63
CA HIS A 104 -9.15 19.66 -6.08
C HIS A 104 -7.96 20.62 -5.87
N PRO A 105 -8.02 21.86 -6.35
CA PRO A 105 -6.87 22.76 -6.33
C PRO A 105 -6.40 23.18 -4.93
N ALA A 106 -7.23 23.02 -3.90
CA ALA A 106 -6.88 23.31 -2.51
C ALA A 106 -6.39 22.09 -1.70
N LEU A 107 -6.36 20.89 -2.28
CA LEU A 107 -5.85 19.68 -1.63
C LEU A 107 -4.40 19.40 -2.06
N LEU A 108 -3.64 18.89 -1.13
CA LEU A 108 -2.23 18.48 -1.32
C LEU A 108 -2.06 16.96 -1.27
N GLU A 109 -3.15 16.25 -1.19
CA GLU A 109 -3.24 14.78 -1.15
C GLU A 109 -4.14 14.32 -2.28
N ASP A 110 -3.70 13.30 -3.00
CA ASP A 110 -4.42 12.76 -4.16
C ASP A 110 -5.53 11.80 -3.70
N HIS A 111 -6.57 11.70 -4.51
CA HIS A 111 -7.62 10.69 -4.34
C HIS A 111 -7.07 9.28 -4.52
N VAL A 112 -7.65 8.31 -3.81
CA VAL A 112 -7.18 6.91 -3.84
C VAL A 112 -7.17 6.32 -5.24
N GLU A 113 -8.12 6.69 -6.10
CA GLU A 113 -8.19 6.23 -7.49
C GLU A 113 -6.99 6.70 -8.32
N ASN A 114 -6.55 7.94 -8.11
CA ASN A 114 -5.34 8.47 -8.73
C ASN A 114 -4.09 7.76 -8.19
N VAL A 115 -4.05 7.51 -6.88
CA VAL A 115 -2.98 6.75 -6.22
C VAL A 115 -2.85 5.37 -6.85
N LEU A 116 -3.95 4.61 -6.92
CA LEU A 116 -3.98 3.27 -7.50
C LEU A 116 -3.60 3.26 -8.98
N SER A 117 -4.11 4.24 -9.75
CA SER A 117 -3.72 4.40 -11.16
C SER A 117 -2.22 4.63 -11.31
N LEU A 118 -1.62 5.48 -10.48
CA LEU A 118 -0.19 5.82 -10.55
C LEU A 118 0.71 4.68 -10.08
N VAL A 119 0.38 3.97 -9.00
CA VAL A 119 1.18 2.82 -8.55
C VAL A 119 1.24 1.72 -9.61
N SER A 120 0.17 1.56 -10.40
CA SER A 120 0.09 0.55 -11.46
C SER A 120 1.14 0.73 -12.57
N GLY A 121 1.56 1.94 -12.83
CA GLY A 121 2.60 2.25 -13.82
C GLY A 121 3.96 2.58 -13.22
N CYS A 122 4.03 2.74 -11.90
CA CYS A 122 5.20 3.21 -11.18
C CYS A 122 5.99 2.09 -10.50
N LEU A 123 5.30 1.07 -10.02
CA LEU A 123 5.87 -0.03 -9.25
C LEU A 123 5.92 -1.33 -10.08
N PRO A 124 6.77 -2.28 -9.69
CA PRO A 124 6.66 -3.65 -10.14
C PRO A 124 5.23 -4.18 -9.92
N ARG A 125 4.76 -5.03 -10.85
CA ARG A 125 3.37 -5.50 -10.86
C ARG A 125 2.93 -6.10 -9.52
N GLU A 126 3.80 -6.88 -8.88
CA GLU A 126 3.51 -7.54 -7.60
C GLU A 126 3.30 -6.54 -6.46
N GLU A 127 4.18 -5.54 -6.35
CA GLU A 127 4.07 -4.50 -5.33
C GLU A 127 2.82 -3.63 -5.54
N ALA A 128 2.53 -3.28 -6.80
CA ALA A 128 1.33 -2.55 -7.14
C ALA A 128 0.05 -3.36 -6.81
N LEU A 129 0.04 -4.68 -7.08
CA LEU A 129 -1.09 -5.56 -6.78
C LEU A 129 -1.40 -5.59 -5.29
N VAL A 130 -0.39 -5.66 -4.45
CA VAL A 130 -0.54 -5.63 -2.98
C VAL A 130 -1.21 -4.34 -2.49
N ILE A 131 -0.83 -3.20 -3.06
CA ILE A 131 -1.47 -1.91 -2.72
C ILE A 131 -2.95 -1.91 -3.15
N TRP A 132 -3.26 -2.42 -4.34
CA TRP A 132 -4.62 -2.54 -4.86
C TRP A 132 -5.49 -3.43 -3.97
N GLU A 133 -5.02 -4.60 -3.60
CA GLU A 133 -5.74 -5.52 -2.71
C GLU A 133 -5.92 -4.94 -1.31
N SER A 134 -4.90 -4.27 -0.77
CA SER A 134 -5.01 -3.56 0.49
C SER A 134 -6.08 -2.46 0.48
N ALA A 135 -6.22 -1.72 -0.64
CA ALA A 135 -7.24 -0.70 -0.78
C ALA A 135 -8.66 -1.29 -0.84
N LEU A 136 -8.84 -2.37 -1.60
CA LEU A 136 -10.12 -3.08 -1.71
C LEU A 136 -10.53 -3.73 -0.38
N ARG A 137 -9.61 -4.41 0.30
CA ARG A 137 -9.88 -5.06 1.58
C ARG A 137 -10.24 -4.09 2.70
N LYS A 138 -9.61 -2.92 2.73
CA LYS A 138 -9.87 -1.87 3.72
C LYS A 138 -11.09 -1.01 3.38
N ASP A 139 -11.82 -1.35 2.33
CA ASP A 139 -12.96 -0.58 1.82
C ASP A 139 -12.65 0.92 1.60
N VAL A 140 -11.37 1.23 1.31
CA VAL A 140 -10.98 2.61 0.98
C VAL A 140 -11.48 3.00 -0.41
N VAL A 141 -11.72 1.99 -1.25
CA VAL A 141 -12.31 2.14 -2.58
C VAL A 141 -13.13 0.90 -2.93
N ASP A 142 -14.21 1.11 -3.65
CA ASP A 142 -15.08 0.04 -4.13
C ASP A 142 -14.65 -0.47 -5.52
N ARG A 143 -14.68 -1.81 -5.69
CA ARG A 143 -14.28 -2.47 -6.94
C ARG A 143 -15.16 -2.09 -8.13
N GLU A 144 -16.47 -2.03 -7.92
CA GLU A 144 -17.40 -1.69 -9.00
C GLU A 144 -17.26 -0.23 -9.42
N HIS A 145 -16.97 0.66 -8.45
CA HIS A 145 -16.64 2.04 -8.73
C HIS A 145 -15.40 2.13 -9.64
N LEU A 146 -14.30 1.45 -9.27
CA LEU A 146 -13.08 1.40 -10.08
C LEU A 146 -13.32 0.82 -11.49
N ALA A 147 -14.15 -0.22 -11.61
CA ALA A 147 -14.45 -0.84 -12.91
C ALA A 147 -15.16 0.11 -13.89
N ARG A 148 -15.91 1.09 -13.37
CA ARG A 148 -16.60 2.13 -14.18
C ARG A 148 -15.70 3.30 -14.57
N MET A 149 -14.52 3.40 -13.97
CA MET A 149 -13.61 4.53 -14.22
C MET A 149 -12.78 4.34 -15.50
N PRO A 150 -12.31 5.44 -16.12
CA PRO A 150 -11.43 5.40 -17.29
C PRO A 150 -9.98 5.05 -16.87
N LEU A 151 -9.79 3.89 -16.29
CA LEU A 151 -8.48 3.43 -15.82
C LEU A 151 -7.54 3.15 -17.00
N PRO A 152 -6.25 3.49 -16.90
CA PRO A 152 -5.23 3.08 -17.87
C PRO A 152 -5.06 1.56 -17.87
N ALA A 153 -4.52 1.00 -18.96
CA ALA A 153 -4.40 -0.45 -19.12
C ALA A 153 -3.68 -1.18 -17.97
N PRO A 154 -2.54 -0.69 -17.42
CA PRO A 154 -1.91 -1.33 -16.28
C PRO A 154 -2.80 -1.39 -15.04
N ALA A 155 -3.56 -0.33 -14.75
CA ALA A 155 -4.48 -0.27 -13.62
C ALA A 155 -5.67 -1.23 -13.79
N ARG A 156 -6.20 -1.34 -15.01
CA ARG A 156 -7.27 -2.28 -15.34
C ARG A 156 -6.82 -3.73 -15.15
N THR A 157 -5.61 -4.07 -15.62
CA THR A 157 -5.02 -5.39 -15.42
C THR A 157 -4.86 -5.74 -13.93
N LEU A 158 -4.49 -4.76 -13.10
CA LEU A 158 -4.39 -4.98 -11.66
C LEU A 158 -5.75 -5.13 -11.00
N LEU A 159 -6.75 -4.35 -11.40
CA LEU A 159 -8.12 -4.50 -10.91
C LEU A 159 -8.68 -5.91 -11.20
N GLU A 160 -8.44 -6.43 -12.42
CA GLU A 160 -8.84 -7.78 -12.81
C GLU A 160 -8.12 -8.87 -11.99
N ALA A 161 -6.84 -8.65 -11.68
CA ALA A 161 -6.01 -9.60 -10.95
C ALA A 161 -6.18 -9.52 -9.43
N SER A 162 -6.71 -8.41 -8.89
CA SER A 162 -6.79 -8.18 -7.44
C SER A 162 -7.90 -9.01 -6.79
N SER A 163 -7.70 -9.37 -5.52
CA SER A 163 -8.66 -10.05 -4.65
C SER A 163 -8.87 -9.23 -3.37
N SER A 164 -10.03 -9.31 -2.76
CA SER A 164 -10.31 -8.72 -1.44
C SER A 164 -10.09 -9.70 -0.29
N TYR A 165 -9.65 -10.94 -0.59
CA TYR A 165 -9.55 -12.02 0.40
C TYR A 165 -8.18 -12.15 1.10
N SER A 166 -7.16 -11.39 0.69
CA SER A 166 -5.82 -11.44 1.34
C SER A 166 -5.79 -10.63 2.62
N ASP A 167 -5.45 -11.26 3.75
CA ASP A 167 -5.39 -10.57 5.05
C ASP A 167 -4.13 -9.70 5.23
N SER A 168 -3.08 -9.99 4.49
CA SER A 168 -1.88 -9.16 4.45
C SER A 168 -1.31 -9.03 3.04
N GLY A 169 -0.53 -7.96 2.81
CA GLY A 169 0.19 -7.81 1.55
C GLY A 169 1.19 -8.93 1.27
N LEU A 170 1.68 -9.59 2.31
CA LEU A 170 2.58 -10.75 2.19
C LEU A 170 1.85 -11.97 1.62
N GLU A 171 0.60 -12.16 2.01
CA GLU A 171 -0.24 -13.23 1.50
C GLU A 171 -0.52 -13.09 0.00
N THR A 172 -0.60 -11.87 -0.50
CA THR A 172 -0.74 -11.57 -1.92
C THR A 172 0.54 -11.85 -2.71
N LEU A 173 1.71 -11.54 -2.13
CA LEU A 173 2.99 -11.73 -2.81
C LEU A 173 3.32 -13.20 -3.06
N LEU A 174 2.97 -14.08 -2.13
CA LEU A 174 3.32 -15.49 -2.20
C LEU A 174 2.73 -16.18 -3.44
N PRO A 175 1.41 -16.14 -3.72
CA PRO A 175 0.83 -16.71 -4.93
C PRO A 175 1.39 -16.12 -6.22
N ALA A 176 1.61 -14.80 -6.27
CA ALA A 176 2.15 -14.13 -7.43
C ALA A 176 3.55 -14.66 -7.78
N ARG A 177 4.41 -14.80 -6.78
CA ARG A 177 5.80 -15.27 -6.94
C ARG A 177 5.92 -16.78 -7.20
N LEU A 178 4.97 -17.58 -6.69
CA LEU A 178 4.96 -19.04 -6.86
C LEU A 178 4.15 -19.54 -8.06
N ARG A 179 3.58 -18.64 -8.86
CA ARG A 179 2.75 -18.96 -10.03
C ARG A 179 3.43 -19.90 -11.03
N PHE A 180 4.76 -19.90 -11.11
CA PHE A 180 5.55 -20.76 -11.99
C PHE A 180 5.42 -22.26 -11.62
N LEU A 181 5.07 -22.59 -10.38
CA LEU A 181 4.84 -23.97 -9.93
C LEU A 181 3.62 -24.63 -10.61
N ARG A 182 2.67 -23.83 -11.12
CA ARG A 182 1.42 -24.29 -11.75
C ARG A 182 0.61 -25.24 -10.87
N LEU A 183 0.72 -25.10 -9.56
CA LEU A 183 -0.03 -25.88 -8.58
C LEU A 183 -1.26 -25.09 -8.12
N PRO A 184 -2.36 -25.78 -7.77
CA PRO A 184 -3.47 -25.15 -7.09
C PRO A 184 -2.99 -24.49 -5.79
N MET A 185 -3.30 -23.20 -5.62
CA MET A 185 -2.99 -22.46 -4.41
C MET A 185 -4.27 -21.77 -3.95
N ARG A 186 -4.68 -22.04 -2.73
CA ARG A 186 -5.88 -21.47 -2.11
C ARG A 186 -5.46 -20.66 -0.90
N GLN A 187 -6.08 -19.50 -0.72
CA GLN A 187 -5.83 -18.59 0.39
C GLN A 187 -6.95 -18.73 1.42
N GLN A 188 -6.64 -18.46 2.69
CA GLN A 188 -7.59 -18.42 3.81
C GLN A 188 -8.49 -19.66 3.88
N VAL A 189 -7.87 -20.84 3.75
CA VAL A 189 -8.57 -22.13 3.82
C VAL A 189 -8.79 -22.54 5.27
N TRP A 190 -10.04 -22.81 5.65
CA TRP A 190 -10.38 -23.29 6.98
C TRP A 190 -9.96 -24.75 7.15
N ILE A 191 -9.08 -25.01 8.11
CA ILE A 191 -8.62 -26.34 8.52
C ILE A 191 -8.55 -26.36 10.04
N ASP A 192 -9.19 -27.35 10.69
CA ASP A 192 -9.22 -27.48 12.15
C ASP A 192 -9.69 -26.19 12.87
N ASP A 193 -10.84 -25.67 12.44
CA ASP A 193 -11.53 -24.49 12.98
C ASP A 193 -10.77 -23.17 12.89
N ARG A 194 -9.70 -23.12 12.05
CA ARG A 194 -8.93 -21.90 11.79
C ARG A 194 -8.56 -21.77 10.32
N PRO A 195 -8.46 -20.53 9.81
CA PRO A 195 -7.94 -20.31 8.47
C PRO A 195 -6.42 -20.51 8.48
N VAL A 196 -5.90 -21.09 7.38
CA VAL A 196 -4.49 -21.08 7.03
C VAL A 196 -4.26 -20.10 5.88
N ASP A 197 -3.14 -19.39 5.88
CA ASP A 197 -2.91 -18.31 4.91
C ASP A 197 -2.87 -18.85 3.48
N HIS A 198 -2.13 -19.94 3.26
CA HIS A 198 -2.07 -20.61 1.97
C HIS A 198 -2.06 -22.13 2.10
N LEU A 199 -2.79 -22.77 1.20
CA LEU A 199 -2.73 -24.20 0.96
C LEU A 199 -2.27 -24.45 -0.49
N ILE A 200 -1.09 -25.02 -0.66
CA ILE A 200 -0.49 -25.40 -1.95
C ILE A 200 -0.78 -26.88 -2.21
N GLY A 201 -1.46 -27.16 -3.32
CA GLY A 201 -1.95 -28.52 -3.59
C GLY A 201 -2.99 -28.94 -2.55
N GLU A 202 -2.79 -30.12 -1.95
CA GLU A 202 -3.72 -30.72 -0.99
C GLU A 202 -3.20 -30.71 0.45
N ARG A 203 -1.88 -30.63 0.68
CA ARG A 203 -1.26 -30.90 1.98
C ARG A 203 -0.18 -29.90 2.43
N LEU A 204 0.33 -29.03 1.54
CA LEU A 204 1.38 -28.08 1.92
C LEU A 204 0.76 -26.76 2.36
N VAL A 205 0.77 -26.51 3.65
CA VAL A 205 0.32 -25.26 4.30
C VAL A 205 1.50 -24.30 4.40
N VAL A 206 1.31 -23.06 4.01
CA VAL A 206 2.25 -21.96 4.25
C VAL A 206 1.56 -20.90 5.09
N GLN A 207 2.13 -20.60 6.26
CA GLN A 207 1.69 -19.56 7.18
C GLN A 207 2.67 -18.39 7.13
N ILE A 208 2.16 -17.16 7.20
CA ILE A 208 2.98 -15.95 7.14
C ILE A 208 2.80 -15.13 8.40
N ASP A 209 3.85 -15.06 9.23
CA ASP A 209 3.83 -14.25 10.44
C ASP A 209 3.97 -12.76 10.11
N GLY A 210 2.93 -11.99 10.38
CA GLY A 210 3.01 -10.53 10.41
C GLY A 210 3.86 -10.07 11.60
N GLY A 211 4.63 -8.99 11.43
CA GLY A 211 5.66 -8.52 12.39
C GLY A 211 5.20 -8.17 13.83
N HIS A 212 3.99 -8.53 14.26
CA HIS A 212 3.43 -8.13 15.55
C HIS A 212 2.93 -9.31 16.43
N HIS A 213 3.25 -10.56 16.09
CA HIS A 213 2.81 -11.71 16.88
C HIS A 213 3.68 -11.90 18.13
N VAL A 214 3.23 -11.43 19.30
CA VAL A 214 3.92 -11.61 20.59
C VAL A 214 3.04 -12.33 21.63
N GLY A 215 3.65 -13.20 22.43
CA GLY A 215 3.05 -13.75 23.65
C GLY A 215 2.02 -14.87 23.43
N SER A 216 0.75 -14.64 23.79
CA SER A 216 -0.31 -15.65 23.78
C SER A 216 -0.68 -16.14 22.38
N GLN A 217 -0.64 -15.26 21.39
CA GLN A 217 -0.94 -15.60 20.00
C GLN A 217 0.07 -16.58 19.43
N ARG A 218 1.37 -16.36 19.65
CA ARG A 218 2.43 -17.27 19.19
C ARG A 218 2.26 -18.69 19.74
N ARG A 219 1.88 -18.84 21.01
CA ARG A 219 1.60 -20.17 21.58
C ARG A 219 0.42 -20.87 20.92
N SER A 220 -0.62 -20.11 20.62
CA SER A 220 -1.80 -20.57 19.90
C SER A 220 -1.49 -21.05 18.49
N ASP A 221 -0.61 -20.31 17.79
CA ASP A 221 -0.19 -20.63 16.42
C ASP A 221 0.66 -21.92 16.39
N ILE A 222 1.61 -22.06 17.32
CA ILE A 222 2.40 -23.31 17.48
C ILE A 222 1.50 -24.52 17.73
N ALA A 223 0.48 -24.37 18.58
CA ALA A 223 -0.47 -25.45 18.86
C ALA A 223 -1.32 -25.80 17.63
N HIS A 224 -1.69 -24.83 16.83
CA HIS A 224 -2.42 -25.06 15.57
C HIS A 224 -1.53 -25.78 14.56
N ASP A 225 -0.28 -25.33 14.36
CA ASP A 225 0.66 -26.01 13.47
C ASP A 225 0.87 -27.49 13.85
N ALA A 226 0.99 -27.78 15.13
CA ALA A 226 1.10 -29.15 15.61
C ALA A 226 -0.13 -30.00 15.25
N ARG A 227 -1.35 -29.43 15.36
CA ARG A 227 -2.58 -30.14 14.96
C ARG A 227 -2.65 -30.36 13.45
N LEU A 228 -2.26 -29.36 12.65
CA LEU A 228 -2.17 -29.51 11.20
C LEU A 228 -1.22 -30.65 10.81
N MET A 229 -0.07 -30.76 11.47
CA MET A 229 0.88 -31.87 11.24
C MET A 229 0.29 -33.23 11.59
N LEU A 230 -0.46 -33.34 12.69
CA LEU A 230 -1.18 -34.56 13.06
C LEU A 230 -2.27 -34.95 12.05
N LEU A 231 -2.88 -33.97 11.38
CA LEU A 231 -3.84 -34.16 10.30
C LEU A 231 -3.17 -34.50 8.94
N GLY A 232 -1.84 -34.63 8.92
CA GLY A 232 -1.07 -34.98 7.73
C GLY A 232 -0.77 -33.79 6.82
N TYR A 233 -0.88 -32.57 7.29
CA TYR A 233 -0.41 -31.39 6.56
C TYR A 233 1.07 -31.13 6.85
N HIS A 234 1.78 -30.59 5.87
CA HIS A 234 3.14 -30.09 6.02
C HIS A 234 3.07 -28.57 6.17
N VAL A 235 3.57 -28.04 7.29
CA VAL A 235 3.47 -26.62 7.60
C VAL A 235 4.83 -25.97 7.42
N ILE A 236 4.86 -24.91 6.60
CA ILE A 236 5.98 -23.97 6.46
C ILE A 236 5.54 -22.64 7.04
N ARG A 237 6.27 -22.13 8.01
CA ARG A 237 6.03 -20.80 8.59
C ARG A 237 7.11 -19.84 8.11
N LEU A 238 6.69 -18.70 7.59
CA LEU A 238 7.53 -17.66 7.03
C LEU A 238 7.29 -16.35 7.78
N ASP A 239 8.31 -15.53 7.91
CA ASP A 239 8.18 -14.17 8.43
C ASP A 239 8.28 -13.11 7.32
N TYR A 240 7.98 -11.86 7.70
CA TYR A 240 8.06 -10.70 6.82
C TYR A 240 9.44 -10.57 6.14
N VAL A 241 10.54 -10.71 6.91
CA VAL A 241 11.89 -10.51 6.39
C VAL A 241 12.23 -11.58 5.36
N GLN A 242 11.83 -12.82 5.60
CA GLN A 242 12.03 -13.93 4.67
C GLN A 242 11.30 -13.67 3.34
N VAL A 243 10.00 -13.33 3.38
CA VAL A 243 9.21 -13.10 2.17
C VAL A 243 9.71 -11.88 1.39
N MET A 244 10.07 -10.79 2.07
CA MET A 244 10.43 -9.52 1.43
C MET A 244 11.89 -9.42 1.03
N HIS A 245 12.82 -9.89 1.88
CA HIS A 245 14.24 -9.62 1.72
C HIS A 245 15.09 -10.86 1.49
N ARG A 246 14.55 -12.05 1.75
CA ARG A 246 15.24 -13.34 1.62
C ARG A 246 14.48 -14.32 0.71
N TRP A 247 13.85 -13.77 -0.32
CA TRP A 247 12.96 -14.53 -1.21
C TRP A 247 13.61 -15.80 -1.80
N THR A 248 14.90 -15.76 -2.13
CA THR A 248 15.61 -16.94 -2.65
C THR A 248 15.53 -18.13 -1.68
N GLU A 249 15.65 -17.89 -0.38
CA GLU A 249 15.55 -18.96 0.63
C GLU A 249 14.13 -19.52 0.72
N VAL A 250 13.11 -18.63 0.68
CA VAL A 250 11.70 -19.03 0.66
C VAL A 250 11.39 -19.85 -0.59
N HIS A 251 11.83 -19.36 -1.74
CA HIS A 251 11.68 -20.05 -3.02
C HIS A 251 12.26 -21.46 -2.95
N ASP A 252 13.53 -21.61 -2.53
CA ASP A 252 14.21 -22.90 -2.45
C ASP A 252 13.53 -23.86 -1.47
N LEU A 253 13.05 -23.33 -0.33
CA LEU A 253 12.33 -24.13 0.67
C LEU A 253 11.03 -24.70 0.08
N ILE A 254 10.22 -23.86 -0.56
CA ILE A 254 8.94 -24.29 -1.14
C ILE A 254 9.15 -25.23 -2.33
N VAL A 255 10.11 -24.93 -3.22
CA VAL A 255 10.41 -25.80 -4.36
C VAL A 255 10.88 -27.19 -3.88
N ARG A 256 11.73 -27.26 -2.85
CA ARG A 256 12.14 -28.56 -2.25
C ARG A 256 10.96 -29.30 -1.64
N ALA A 257 10.09 -28.64 -0.92
CA ALA A 257 8.89 -29.26 -0.36
C ALA A 257 7.98 -29.82 -1.46
N VAL A 258 7.79 -29.09 -2.56
CA VAL A 258 7.04 -29.54 -3.73
C VAL A 258 7.72 -30.72 -4.42
N ALA A 259 9.06 -30.68 -4.60
CA ALA A 259 9.83 -31.75 -5.21
C ALA A 259 9.78 -33.06 -4.39
N GLN A 260 9.69 -32.96 -3.06
CA GLN A 260 9.49 -34.11 -2.16
C GLN A 260 8.04 -34.64 -2.17
N GLY A 261 7.14 -34.00 -2.91
CA GLY A 261 5.72 -34.41 -2.95
C GLY A 261 4.87 -33.98 -1.75
N LEU A 262 5.41 -33.15 -0.84
CA LEU A 262 4.71 -32.76 0.40
C LEU A 262 3.41 -31.98 0.18
N HIS A 263 3.13 -31.56 -1.04
CA HIS A 263 1.88 -30.88 -1.46
C HIS A 263 0.76 -31.86 -1.86
N ARG A 264 1.03 -33.18 -1.89
CA ARG A 264 0.06 -34.22 -2.34
C ARG A 264 -0.53 -34.95 -1.15
N ALA A 265 -1.78 -35.40 -1.29
CA ALA A 265 -2.32 -36.43 -0.41
C ALA A 265 -1.56 -37.75 -0.68
N ALA A 266 -1.34 -38.52 0.40
CA ALA A 266 -0.73 -39.85 0.31
C ALA A 266 -1.68 -40.84 -0.38
#